data_45bf7517ec9d933d0754b821c4350452
#
_entry.id   45bf7517ec9d933d0754b821c4350452
#
_cell.length_a   1.000
_cell.length_b   1.000
_cell.length_c   1.000
_cell.angle_alpha   90.00
_cell.angle_beta   90.00
_cell.angle_gamma   90.00
#
_symmetry.space_group_name_H-M   'P 1'
#
loop_
_entity.id
_entity.type
_entity.pdbx_description
1 polymer ?
#
loop_
_entity_poly.entity_id
_entity_poly.type
_entity_poly.pdbx_seq_one_letter_code
_entity_poly.pdbx_strand_id
1 'polypeptide(L)'
;MNAAASALGVGFADPVHDAQRAFRSALDALARPGRRVDLGQPVPGLALNPAMAHLLLTLTDDDTAVWWQHGGGASAQWLRFHTGAGIAARPQVAAFACITQAADMPALDTFALGTAAAPELSTTLLVEVASFDDGLALRWHGPGIRGSHTVRVAGLPTSFWSQWSANHAAFPQGVDVIFSCGAQVIGLPRTTRVSRLEGV
;
A
#
# COMPACT_ATOMS: atom_id res chain seq x y z
N MET A 1 -7.26 -6.78 -33.55
CA MET A 1 -6.92 -6.89 -32.10
C MET A 1 -5.41 -6.96 -31.99
N ASN A 2 -4.80 -5.99 -31.32
CA ASN A 2 -3.37 -5.74 -31.38
C ASN A 2 -2.61 -6.78 -30.50
N ALA A 3 -1.68 -7.53 -31.08
CA ALA A 3 -0.87 -8.56 -30.38
C ALA A 3 -0.10 -7.99 -29.14
N ALA A 4 0.20 -6.69 -29.14
CA ALA A 4 0.84 -5.99 -28.02
C ALA A 4 -0.10 -5.90 -26.78
N ALA A 5 -1.40 -5.72 -26.99
CA ALA A 5 -2.37 -5.66 -25.88
C ALA A 5 -2.58 -7.04 -25.21
N SER A 6 -2.43 -8.12 -25.97
CA SER A 6 -2.50 -9.49 -25.44
C SER A 6 -1.28 -9.85 -24.56
N ALA A 7 -0.14 -9.21 -24.80
CA ALA A 7 1.10 -9.45 -24.04
C ALA A 7 1.13 -8.72 -22.69
N LEU A 8 0.32 -7.66 -22.52
CA LEU A 8 0.30 -6.85 -21.29
C LEU A 8 -0.69 -7.36 -20.22
N GLY A 9 -1.47 -8.39 -20.54
CA GLY A 9 -2.45 -8.95 -19.59
C GLY A 9 -3.75 -8.14 -19.49
N VAL A 10 -4.69 -8.64 -18.70
CA VAL A 10 -5.99 -7.98 -18.44
C VAL A 10 -5.89 -7.03 -17.25
N GLY A 11 -6.63 -5.92 -17.32
CA GLY A 11 -6.93 -5.05 -16.18
C GLY A 11 -8.25 -5.44 -15.52
N PHE A 12 -9.02 -4.46 -15.08
CA PHE A 12 -10.39 -4.66 -14.61
C PHE A 12 -11.30 -5.18 -15.73
N ALA A 13 -12.18 -6.14 -15.41
CA ALA A 13 -13.17 -6.64 -16.35
C ALA A 13 -14.24 -5.56 -16.65
N ASP A 14 -14.69 -4.86 -15.62
CA ASP A 14 -15.51 -3.64 -15.71
C ASP A 14 -14.75 -2.49 -15.04
N PRO A 15 -14.00 -1.67 -15.82
CA PRO A 15 -13.11 -0.65 -15.26
C PRO A 15 -13.80 0.32 -14.31
N VAL A 16 -15.05 0.70 -14.57
CA VAL A 16 -15.76 1.67 -13.74
C VAL A 16 -16.23 1.06 -12.42
N HIS A 17 -16.96 -0.04 -12.47
CA HIS A 17 -17.53 -0.66 -11.28
C HIS A 17 -16.47 -1.36 -10.44
N ASP A 18 -15.46 -1.98 -11.06
CA ASP A 18 -14.37 -2.63 -10.35
C ASP A 18 -13.49 -1.62 -9.63
N ALA A 19 -13.13 -0.50 -10.29
CA ALA A 19 -12.39 0.58 -9.65
C ALA A 19 -13.18 1.20 -8.48
N GLN A 20 -14.48 1.44 -8.65
CA GLN A 20 -15.32 1.97 -7.55
C GLN A 20 -15.39 1.00 -6.35
N ARG A 21 -15.50 -0.31 -6.59
CA ARG A 21 -15.50 -1.31 -5.51
C ARG A 21 -14.15 -1.34 -4.80
N ALA A 22 -13.07 -1.40 -5.56
CA ALA A 22 -11.71 -1.42 -5.02
C ALA A 22 -11.40 -0.14 -4.24
N PHE A 23 -11.80 1.02 -4.74
CA PHE A 23 -11.64 2.30 -4.04
C PHE A 23 -12.37 2.34 -2.70
N ARG A 24 -13.63 1.86 -2.65
CA ARG A 24 -14.38 1.78 -1.39
C ARG A 24 -13.71 0.83 -0.38
N SER A 25 -13.17 -0.30 -0.85
CA SER A 25 -12.42 -1.22 0.00
C SER A 25 -11.13 -0.60 0.53
N ALA A 26 -10.37 0.12 -0.30
CA ALA A 26 -9.17 0.84 0.11
C ALA A 26 -9.48 1.94 1.13
N LEU A 27 -10.55 2.72 0.91
CA LEU A 27 -11.04 3.72 1.86
C LEU A 27 -11.48 3.07 3.18
N ASP A 28 -12.19 1.95 3.13
CA ASP A 28 -12.62 1.23 4.33
C ASP A 28 -11.43 0.74 5.15
N ALA A 29 -10.38 0.22 4.50
CA ALA A 29 -9.16 -0.21 5.15
C ALA A 29 -8.43 0.95 5.87
N LEU A 30 -8.33 2.13 5.24
CA LEU A 30 -7.72 3.31 5.84
C LEU A 30 -8.61 3.97 6.90
N ALA A 31 -9.94 3.97 6.71
CA ALA A 31 -10.88 4.53 7.68
C ALA A 31 -11.04 3.68 8.94
N ARG A 32 -10.70 2.39 8.88
CA ARG A 32 -10.76 1.43 10.00
C ARG A 32 -9.46 0.66 10.14
N PRO A 33 -8.38 1.32 10.60
CA PRO A 33 -7.04 0.74 10.63
C PRO A 33 -6.99 -0.57 11.40
N GLY A 34 -6.22 -1.53 10.88
CA GLY A 34 -6.09 -2.86 11.46
C GLY A 34 -7.21 -3.85 11.08
N ARG A 35 -8.28 -3.39 10.43
CA ARG A 35 -9.31 -4.28 9.88
C ARG A 35 -8.85 -4.86 8.55
N ARG A 36 -9.03 -6.18 8.38
CA ARG A 36 -8.83 -6.84 7.07
C ARG A 36 -10.02 -6.55 6.18
N VAL A 37 -9.72 -6.14 4.96
CA VAL A 37 -10.72 -5.86 3.92
C VAL A 37 -10.35 -6.67 2.68
N ASP A 38 -11.32 -7.38 2.11
CA ASP A 38 -11.11 -8.08 0.85
C ASP A 38 -11.07 -7.08 -0.32
N LEU A 39 -10.06 -7.24 -1.16
CA LEU A 39 -9.81 -6.36 -2.28
C LEU A 39 -9.20 -7.14 -3.44
N GLY A 40 -10.00 -7.40 -4.44
CA GLY A 40 -9.56 -7.90 -5.71
C GLY A 40 -9.69 -9.39 -5.94
N GLN A 41 -9.61 -9.72 -7.21
CA GLN A 41 -9.51 -11.08 -7.75
C GLN A 41 -8.14 -11.23 -8.42
N PRO A 42 -7.61 -12.45 -8.56
CA PRO A 42 -6.35 -12.67 -9.25
C PRO A 42 -6.33 -12.06 -10.66
N VAL A 43 -5.27 -11.32 -10.98
CA VAL A 43 -4.99 -10.83 -12.32
C VAL A 43 -3.99 -11.78 -12.97
N PRO A 44 -4.38 -12.58 -13.95
CA PRO A 44 -3.51 -13.59 -14.55
C PRO A 44 -2.26 -12.97 -15.17
N GLY A 45 -1.11 -13.62 -14.95
CA GLY A 45 0.16 -13.23 -15.57
C GLY A 45 0.93 -12.09 -14.88
N LEU A 46 0.41 -11.53 -13.79
CA LEU A 46 1.13 -10.55 -12.98
C LEU A 46 1.89 -11.20 -11.82
N ALA A 47 3.07 -10.66 -11.53
CA ALA A 47 3.86 -11.02 -10.35
C ALA A 47 3.48 -10.18 -9.10
N LEU A 48 2.24 -9.66 -9.07
CA LEU A 48 1.66 -8.92 -7.95
C LEU A 48 0.55 -9.75 -7.32
N ASN A 49 0.36 -9.62 -6.01
CA ASN A 49 -0.83 -10.21 -5.40
C ASN A 49 -2.11 -9.48 -5.87
N PRO A 50 -3.28 -10.12 -5.81
CA PRO A 50 -4.54 -9.55 -6.30
C PRO A 50 -4.84 -8.17 -5.71
N ALA A 51 -4.65 -8.00 -4.40
CA ALA A 51 -4.95 -6.75 -3.73
C ALA A 51 -4.03 -5.62 -4.20
N MET A 52 -2.73 -5.88 -4.36
CA MET A 52 -1.77 -4.91 -4.88
C MET A 52 -2.14 -4.46 -6.30
N ALA A 53 -2.46 -5.39 -7.18
CA ALA A 53 -2.86 -5.08 -8.55
C ALA A 53 -4.11 -4.17 -8.58
N HIS A 54 -5.12 -4.48 -7.77
CA HIS A 54 -6.35 -3.68 -7.69
C HIS A 54 -6.13 -2.31 -7.04
N LEU A 55 -5.27 -2.20 -6.00
CA LEU A 55 -4.88 -0.90 -5.43
C LEU A 55 -4.24 -0.01 -6.50
N LEU A 56 -3.27 -0.54 -7.23
CA LEU A 56 -2.57 0.20 -8.27
C LEU A 56 -3.53 0.65 -9.38
N LEU A 57 -4.38 -0.25 -9.92
CA LEU A 57 -5.36 0.11 -10.95
C LEU A 57 -6.37 1.16 -10.50
N THR A 58 -6.63 1.25 -9.20
CA THR A 58 -7.68 2.10 -8.63
C THR A 58 -7.17 3.46 -8.21
N LEU A 59 -5.94 3.50 -7.66
CA LEU A 59 -5.39 4.69 -7.00
C LEU A 59 -4.44 5.49 -7.90
N THR A 60 -4.11 4.96 -9.09
CA THR A 60 -3.14 5.63 -9.96
C THR A 60 -3.73 6.00 -11.32
N ASP A 61 -3.25 7.10 -11.86
CA ASP A 61 -3.59 7.68 -13.16
C ASP A 61 -2.35 8.35 -13.79
N ASP A 62 -2.54 9.11 -14.84
CA ASP A 62 -1.46 9.82 -15.56
C ASP A 62 -0.81 10.94 -14.75
N ASP A 63 -1.49 11.48 -13.74
CA ASP A 63 -0.94 12.50 -12.82
C ASP A 63 -0.20 11.89 -11.63
N THR A 64 -0.30 10.58 -11.41
CA THR A 64 0.32 9.89 -10.28
C THR A 64 1.54 9.08 -10.69
N ALA A 65 2.71 9.37 -10.12
CA ALA A 65 3.94 8.59 -10.34
C ALA A 65 4.11 7.51 -9.28
N VAL A 66 4.41 6.28 -9.72
CA VAL A 66 4.65 5.12 -8.86
C VAL A 66 6.14 4.78 -8.82
N TRP A 67 6.71 4.73 -7.62
CA TRP A 67 8.02 4.15 -7.41
C TRP A 67 7.92 2.64 -7.20
N TRP A 68 8.82 1.88 -7.86
CA TRP A 68 8.83 0.43 -7.82
C TRP A 68 10.12 -0.07 -7.16
N GLN A 69 10.00 -0.90 -6.15
CA GLN A 69 11.14 -1.40 -5.37
C GLN A 69 12.23 -2.05 -6.23
N HIS A 70 11.92 -2.76 -7.26
CA HIS A 70 12.90 -3.41 -8.15
C HIS A 70 12.67 -3.00 -9.61
N GLY A 71 12.30 -1.73 -9.84
CA GLY A 71 12.05 -1.21 -11.19
C GLY A 71 10.75 -1.66 -11.84
N GLY A 72 9.96 -2.52 -11.17
CA GLY A 72 8.61 -2.95 -11.56
C GLY A 72 8.52 -3.83 -12.81
N GLY A 73 9.46 -3.79 -13.73
CA GLY A 73 9.50 -4.65 -14.92
C GLY A 73 8.18 -4.69 -15.70
N ALA A 74 7.65 -5.89 -15.94
CA ALA A 74 6.39 -6.09 -16.67
C ALA A 74 5.17 -5.50 -15.92
N SER A 75 5.17 -5.51 -14.58
CA SER A 75 4.07 -4.95 -13.79
C SER A 75 3.97 -3.44 -13.92
N ALA A 76 5.10 -2.71 -14.00
CA ALA A 76 5.11 -1.28 -14.23
C ALA A 76 4.63 -0.91 -15.64
N GLN A 77 5.00 -1.70 -16.65
CA GLN A 77 4.52 -1.53 -18.02
C GLN A 77 3.02 -1.81 -18.13
N TRP A 78 2.55 -2.84 -17.45
CA TRP A 78 1.14 -3.19 -17.36
C TRP A 78 0.32 -2.06 -16.72
N LEU A 79 0.79 -1.54 -15.57
CA LEU A 79 0.10 -0.45 -14.90
C LEU A 79 0.01 0.80 -15.80
N ARG A 80 1.14 1.19 -16.39
CA ARG A 80 1.18 2.34 -17.31
C ARG A 80 0.23 2.18 -18.50
N PHE A 81 0.09 0.97 -19.01
CA PHE A 81 -0.84 0.69 -20.11
C PHE A 81 -2.31 0.91 -19.69
N HIS A 82 -2.68 0.49 -18.48
CA HIS A 82 -4.06 0.55 -18.01
C HIS A 82 -4.46 1.90 -17.38
N THR A 83 -3.52 2.62 -16.79
CA THR A 83 -3.81 3.84 -16.01
C THR A 83 -3.11 5.10 -16.51
N GLY A 84 -2.08 4.96 -17.35
CA GLY A 84 -1.22 6.06 -17.73
C GLY A 84 -0.14 6.40 -16.69
N ALA A 85 -0.16 5.77 -15.51
CA ALA A 85 0.71 6.12 -14.38
C ALA A 85 2.19 6.16 -14.76
N GLY A 86 2.86 7.24 -14.35
CA GLY A 86 4.28 7.43 -14.54
C GLY A 86 5.13 6.55 -13.62
N ILE A 87 6.38 6.30 -14.00
CA ILE A 87 7.37 5.62 -13.14
C ILE A 87 8.22 6.69 -12.48
N ALA A 88 8.17 6.76 -11.14
CA ALA A 88 9.02 7.67 -10.37
C ALA A 88 10.46 7.14 -10.32
N ALA A 89 11.41 7.96 -10.72
CA ALA A 89 12.83 7.60 -10.69
C ALA A 89 13.40 7.50 -9.27
N ARG A 90 12.81 8.18 -8.31
CA ARG A 90 13.23 8.22 -6.90
C ARG A 90 12.02 8.15 -5.98
N PRO A 91 12.14 7.53 -4.79
CA PRO A 91 11.02 7.42 -3.85
C PRO A 91 10.48 8.76 -3.35
N GLN A 92 11.31 9.81 -3.30
CA GLN A 92 10.93 11.14 -2.79
C GLN A 92 9.96 11.92 -3.69
N VAL A 93 9.78 11.48 -4.93
CA VAL A 93 8.89 12.16 -5.91
C VAL A 93 7.71 11.27 -6.32
N ALA A 94 7.51 10.16 -5.62
CA ALA A 94 6.45 9.22 -5.89
C ALA A 94 5.18 9.55 -5.10
N ALA A 95 4.03 9.54 -5.74
CA ALA A 95 2.74 9.56 -5.06
C ALA A 95 2.46 8.22 -4.35
N PHE A 96 2.82 7.13 -5.02
CA PHE A 96 2.70 5.77 -4.48
C PHE A 96 4.03 5.02 -4.61
N ALA A 97 4.30 4.12 -3.66
CA ALA A 97 5.44 3.20 -3.74
C ALA A 97 4.92 1.76 -3.72
N CYS A 98 5.25 0.99 -4.77
CA CYS A 98 4.94 -0.44 -4.85
C CYS A 98 6.12 -1.26 -4.30
N ILE A 99 5.90 -1.93 -3.19
CA ILE A 99 6.90 -2.70 -2.45
C ILE A 99 6.42 -4.16 -2.41
N THR A 100 7.09 -5.02 -3.17
CA THR A 100 6.73 -6.44 -3.31
C THR A 100 7.53 -7.37 -2.41
N GLN A 101 8.61 -6.86 -1.80
CA GLN A 101 9.45 -7.59 -0.86
C GLN A 101 9.60 -6.75 0.42
N ALA A 102 8.64 -6.88 1.32
CA ALA A 102 8.57 -6.06 2.53
C ALA A 102 9.85 -6.16 3.39
N ALA A 103 10.49 -7.33 3.46
CA ALA A 103 11.71 -7.52 4.26
C ALA A 103 12.86 -6.60 3.84
N ASP A 104 12.94 -6.25 2.56
CA ASP A 104 14.00 -5.43 1.96
C ASP A 104 13.53 -4.01 1.63
N MET A 105 12.39 -3.59 2.18
CA MET A 105 11.85 -2.25 1.90
C MET A 105 12.79 -1.15 2.43
N PRO A 106 12.89 -0.02 1.72
CA PRO A 106 13.61 1.15 2.22
C PRO A 106 13.03 1.67 3.55
N ALA A 107 13.84 2.44 4.27
CA ALA A 107 13.37 3.14 5.47
C ALA A 107 12.25 4.13 5.12
N LEU A 108 11.30 4.34 6.07
CA LEU A 108 10.12 5.17 5.82
C LEU A 108 10.46 6.63 5.49
N ASP A 109 11.54 7.16 6.03
CA ASP A 109 12.05 8.51 5.78
C ASP A 109 12.72 8.68 4.41
N THR A 110 12.91 7.59 3.67
CA THR A 110 13.37 7.61 2.28
C THR A 110 12.31 8.17 1.32
N PHE A 111 11.03 8.11 1.69
CA PHE A 111 9.90 8.55 0.89
C PHE A 111 9.51 10.00 1.18
N ALA A 112 8.68 10.60 0.32
CA ALA A 112 8.15 11.92 0.60
C ALA A 112 7.25 11.88 1.85
N LEU A 113 7.56 12.71 2.84
CA LEU A 113 6.79 12.81 4.09
C LEU A 113 5.70 13.89 4.03
N GLY A 114 5.62 14.62 2.92
CA GLY A 114 4.83 15.83 2.85
C GLY A 114 5.45 16.97 3.68
N THR A 115 4.69 18.05 3.85
CA THR A 115 5.06 19.18 4.72
C THR A 115 3.93 19.47 5.70
N ALA A 116 4.18 20.31 6.71
CA ALA A 116 3.13 20.71 7.63
C ALA A 116 1.99 21.50 6.94
N ALA A 117 2.30 22.20 5.83
CA ALA A 117 1.34 22.96 5.03
C ALA A 117 0.67 22.12 3.94
N ALA A 118 1.32 21.04 3.48
CA ALA A 118 0.83 20.15 2.42
C ALA A 118 1.17 18.68 2.76
N PRO A 119 0.55 18.09 3.79
CA PRO A 119 0.81 16.71 4.23
C PRO A 119 0.34 15.67 3.19
N GLU A 120 -0.57 16.03 2.30
CA GLU A 120 -1.08 15.19 1.20
C GLU A 120 -0.02 14.91 0.12
N LEU A 121 1.06 15.70 0.06
CA LEU A 121 2.18 15.46 -0.85
C LEU A 121 3.11 14.33 -0.37
N SER A 122 2.72 13.60 0.64
CA SER A 122 3.45 12.41 1.11
C SER A 122 3.20 11.20 0.20
N THR A 123 4.17 10.28 0.19
CA THR A 123 4.01 8.99 -0.49
C THR A 123 3.10 8.05 0.30
N THR A 124 2.16 7.39 -0.37
CA THR A 124 1.45 6.23 0.19
C THR A 124 2.18 4.95 -0.20
N LEU A 125 2.55 4.13 0.79
CA LEU A 125 3.26 2.87 0.57
C LEU A 125 2.26 1.73 0.41
N LEU A 126 2.33 1.01 -0.71
CA LEU A 126 1.60 -0.22 -0.98
C LEU A 126 2.59 -1.37 -0.77
N VAL A 127 2.40 -2.19 0.27
CA VAL A 127 3.41 -3.15 0.72
C VAL A 127 2.83 -4.57 0.73
N GLU A 128 3.40 -5.47 -0.09
CA GLU A 128 3.08 -6.89 -0.01
C GLU A 128 3.77 -7.52 1.19
N VAL A 129 2.99 -8.17 2.03
CA VAL A 129 3.47 -8.82 3.26
C VAL A 129 3.20 -10.31 3.24
N ALA A 130 3.94 -11.06 4.06
CA ALA A 130 3.89 -12.51 4.06
C ALA A 130 2.59 -13.06 4.66
N SER A 131 2.07 -12.43 5.73
CA SER A 131 0.89 -12.94 6.43
C SER A 131 0.28 -11.85 7.32
N PHE A 132 -1.05 -11.93 7.54
CA PHE A 132 -1.77 -11.18 8.56
C PHE A 132 -2.10 -12.02 9.80
N ASP A 133 -1.72 -13.30 9.84
CA ASP A 133 -1.96 -14.20 10.95
C ASP A 133 -0.72 -14.39 11.82
N ASP A 134 0.45 -14.20 11.21
CA ASP A 134 1.75 -14.40 11.83
C ASP A 134 2.45 -13.06 12.15
N GLY A 135 3.59 -13.16 12.84
CA GLY A 135 4.40 -12.04 13.24
C GLY A 135 4.06 -11.50 14.63
N LEU A 136 4.70 -10.40 14.99
CA LEU A 136 4.53 -9.78 16.30
C LEU A 136 3.10 -9.24 16.45
N ALA A 137 2.43 -9.65 17.53
CA ALA A 137 1.13 -9.07 17.89
C ALA A 137 1.32 -7.66 18.45
N LEU A 138 0.69 -6.69 17.82
CA LEU A 138 0.79 -5.28 18.19
C LEU A 138 -0.58 -4.71 18.46
N ARG A 139 -0.65 -3.78 19.39
CA ARG A 139 -1.86 -3.03 19.70
C ARG A 139 -1.89 -1.75 18.87
N TRP A 140 -2.94 -1.60 18.08
CA TRP A 140 -3.20 -0.40 17.29
C TRP A 140 -4.36 0.39 17.88
N HIS A 141 -4.23 1.70 17.95
CA HIS A 141 -5.28 2.62 18.35
C HIS A 141 -5.12 3.98 17.66
N GLY A 142 -6.23 4.70 17.54
CA GLY A 142 -6.29 5.98 16.83
C GLY A 142 -7.64 6.19 16.17
N PRO A 143 -7.78 7.20 15.33
CA PRO A 143 -8.99 7.46 14.56
C PRO A 143 -9.44 6.22 13.79
N GLY A 144 -10.75 5.95 13.77
CA GLY A 144 -11.32 4.79 13.09
C GLY A 144 -11.24 3.47 13.86
N ILE A 145 -10.56 3.42 15.02
CA ILE A 145 -10.45 2.23 15.87
C ILE A 145 -11.24 2.46 17.16
N ARG A 146 -12.24 1.61 17.43
CA ARG A 146 -12.97 1.65 18.69
C ARG A 146 -12.14 0.98 19.79
N GLY A 147 -11.54 1.77 20.67
CA GLY A 147 -10.63 1.29 21.70
C GLY A 147 -9.28 0.90 21.11
N SER A 148 -9.02 -0.38 20.94
CA SER A 148 -7.80 -0.88 20.29
C SER A 148 -8.05 -2.17 19.52
N HIS A 149 -7.23 -2.42 18.49
CA HIS A 149 -7.18 -3.69 17.78
C HIS A 149 -5.81 -4.35 17.98
N THR A 150 -5.81 -5.67 18.12
CA THR A 150 -4.58 -6.47 18.02
C THR A 150 -4.38 -6.87 16.57
N VAL A 151 -3.27 -6.45 15.98
CA VAL A 151 -2.94 -6.67 14.57
C VAL A 151 -1.60 -7.40 14.47
N ARG A 152 -1.49 -8.30 13.52
CA ARG A 152 -0.26 -8.99 13.15
C ARG A 152 0.05 -8.68 11.69
N VAL A 153 1.32 -8.42 11.39
CA VAL A 153 1.82 -8.26 10.03
C VAL A 153 3.20 -8.89 9.99
N ALA A 154 3.35 -9.95 9.21
CA ALA A 154 4.60 -10.68 9.06
C ALA A 154 5.37 -10.27 7.80
N GLY A 155 6.69 -10.42 7.83
CA GLY A 155 7.56 -10.15 6.68
C GLY A 155 8.13 -8.73 6.62
N LEU A 156 7.84 -7.87 7.59
CA LEU A 156 8.41 -6.52 7.68
C LEU A 156 9.84 -6.56 8.26
N PRO A 157 10.70 -5.56 7.93
CA PRO A 157 11.99 -5.41 8.59
C PRO A 157 11.83 -5.24 10.10
N THR A 158 12.80 -5.70 10.88
CA THR A 158 12.77 -5.56 12.35
C THR A 158 12.71 -4.10 12.82
N SER A 159 13.24 -3.17 12.03
CA SER A 159 13.22 -1.73 12.27
C SER A 159 11.90 -1.04 11.93
N PHE A 160 10.97 -1.71 11.22
CA PHE A 160 9.76 -1.06 10.71
C PHE A 160 8.95 -0.37 11.81
N TRP A 161 8.69 -1.04 12.91
CA TRP A 161 7.82 -0.50 13.96
C TRP A 161 8.47 0.64 14.76
N SER A 162 9.80 0.68 14.87
CA SER A 162 10.50 1.84 15.42
C SER A 162 10.43 3.04 14.47
N GLN A 163 10.60 2.82 13.18
CA GLN A 163 10.41 3.85 12.15
C GLN A 163 8.97 4.33 12.11
N TRP A 164 7.98 3.44 12.27
CA TRP A 164 6.57 3.82 12.35
C TRP A 164 6.28 4.74 13.54
N SER A 165 6.90 4.49 14.69
CA SER A 165 6.76 5.40 15.85
C SER A 165 7.28 6.80 15.54
N ALA A 166 8.40 6.92 14.84
CA ALA A 166 8.94 8.20 14.39
C ALA A 166 8.03 8.87 13.35
N ASN A 167 7.52 8.08 12.37
CA ASN A 167 6.56 8.54 11.36
C ASN A 167 5.30 9.11 12.00
N HIS A 168 4.72 8.41 12.98
CA HIS A 168 3.56 8.88 13.73
C HIS A 168 3.85 10.16 14.53
N ALA A 169 5.02 10.26 15.16
CA ALA A 169 5.43 11.44 15.93
C ALA A 169 5.61 12.69 15.05
N ALA A 170 5.88 12.53 13.76
CA ALA A 170 6.06 13.63 12.81
C ALA A 170 4.73 14.23 12.32
N PHE A 171 3.57 13.68 12.75
CA PHE A 171 2.25 14.19 12.31
C PHE A 171 2.16 15.72 12.33
N PRO A 172 1.61 16.38 11.28
CA PRO A 172 0.85 15.86 10.14
C PRO A 172 1.71 15.28 9.01
N GLN A 173 3.02 15.40 9.06
CA GLN A 173 3.93 14.78 8.11
C GLN A 173 4.01 13.26 8.33
N GLY A 174 4.53 12.54 7.32
CA GLY A 174 4.72 11.10 7.38
C GLY A 174 4.03 10.38 6.22
N VAL A 175 4.35 9.11 6.06
CA VAL A 175 3.75 8.23 5.05
C VAL A 175 2.55 7.50 5.63
N ASP A 176 1.61 7.14 4.76
CA ASP A 176 0.55 6.18 5.04
C ASP A 176 0.92 4.83 4.39
N VAL A 177 0.45 3.72 4.97
CA VAL A 177 0.76 2.38 4.46
C VAL A 177 -0.54 1.59 4.24
N ILE A 178 -0.62 0.88 3.12
CA ILE A 178 -1.60 -0.18 2.90
C ILE A 178 -0.82 -1.47 2.72
N PHE A 179 -0.94 -2.37 3.69
CA PHE A 179 -0.42 -3.73 3.56
C PHE A 179 -1.35 -4.58 2.72
N SER A 180 -0.80 -5.42 1.86
CA SER A 180 -1.54 -6.39 1.07
C SER A 180 -0.99 -7.81 1.28
N CYS A 181 -1.90 -8.78 1.41
CA CYS A 181 -1.57 -10.20 1.49
C CYS A 181 -2.62 -10.98 0.72
N GLY A 182 -2.25 -11.60 -0.40
CA GLY A 182 -3.21 -12.24 -1.30
C GLY A 182 -4.25 -11.24 -1.79
N ALA A 183 -5.53 -11.50 -1.51
CA ALA A 183 -6.66 -10.63 -1.86
C ALA A 183 -7.09 -9.69 -0.72
N GLN A 184 -6.33 -9.63 0.37
CA GLN A 184 -6.70 -8.83 1.54
C GLN A 184 -5.77 -7.64 1.74
N VAL A 185 -6.31 -6.59 2.34
CA VAL A 185 -5.55 -5.40 2.73
C VAL A 185 -5.83 -4.99 4.17
N ILE A 186 -4.84 -4.33 4.78
CA ILE A 186 -4.95 -3.63 6.06
C ILE A 186 -4.36 -2.23 5.88
N GLY A 187 -5.14 -1.20 6.20
CA GLY A 187 -4.67 0.18 6.20
C GLY A 187 -3.96 0.54 7.52
N LEU A 188 -2.87 1.29 7.40
CA LEU A 188 -2.13 1.88 8.51
C LEU A 188 -1.88 3.37 8.19
N PRO A 189 -2.85 4.26 8.44
CA PRO A 189 -2.65 5.69 8.27
C PRO A 189 -1.73 6.24 9.37
N ARG A 190 -0.97 7.30 9.06
CA ARG A 190 0.01 7.95 9.94
C ARG A 190 -0.54 8.39 11.30
N THR A 191 -1.85 8.55 11.40
CA THR A 191 -2.56 8.86 12.64
C THR A 191 -2.70 7.67 13.60
N THR A 192 -2.38 6.44 13.13
CA THR A 192 -2.51 5.23 13.92
C THR A 192 -1.27 5.04 14.79
N ARG A 193 -1.49 4.99 16.11
CA ARG A 193 -0.46 4.66 17.08
C ARG A 193 -0.36 3.15 17.24
N VAL A 194 0.88 2.66 17.21
CA VAL A 194 1.18 1.23 17.36
C VAL A 194 2.05 1.04 18.60
N SER A 195 1.69 0.08 19.44
CA SER A 195 2.44 -0.27 20.65
C SER A 195 2.57 -1.78 20.81
N ARG A 196 3.55 -2.22 21.57
CA ARG A 196 3.64 -3.63 21.96
C ARG A 196 2.51 -3.98 22.91
N LEU A 197 2.06 -5.24 22.89
CA LEU A 197 1.19 -5.75 23.94
C LEU A 197 2.01 -5.83 25.24
N GLU A 198 1.52 -5.19 26.29
CA GLU A 198 2.11 -5.34 27.63
C GLU A 198 1.84 -6.77 28.11
N GLY A 199 2.88 -7.50 28.51
CA GLY A 199 2.72 -8.77 29.21
C GLY A 199 2.80 -10.05 28.38
N VAL A 200 3.56 -10.07 27.25
CA VAL A 200 4.02 -11.33 26.63
C VAL A 200 5.53 -11.33 26.57
#